data_04f2daa5d6bf9b6a137a0dc41bbf28d2
#
_entry.id   04f2daa5d6bf9b6a137a0dc41bbf28d2
#
_cell.length_a   1.000
_cell.length_b   1.000
_cell.length_c   1.000
_cell.angle_alpha   90.00
_cell.angle_beta   90.00
_cell.angle_gamma   90.00
#
_symmetry.space_group_name_H-M   'P 1'
#
loop_
_entity.id
_entity.type
_entity.pdbx_description
1 polymer ?
#
loop_
_entity_poly.entity_id
_entity_poly.type
_entity_poly.pdbx_seq_one_letter_code
_entity_poly.pdbx_strand_id
1 'polypeptide(L)'
;MTVSTKRLSDGPIIRANMDGRMGTNINGPSLIECPHWVPDPLGVYYLYFADHRGTYLRLAYAEDVKGPWHTYEPGVLDVAQSSFVTETQLDGEFDYPHVASPDVHVMSKTGEVRMYYHGLCENGDQMTAVA
;
A
#
# COMPACT_ATOMS: atom_id res chain seq x y z
N MET A 1 28.50 4.70 -17.23
CA MET A 1 27.62 5.43 -16.32
C MET A 1 27.64 4.73 -14.97
N THR A 2 28.02 5.40 -13.88
CA THR A 2 28.07 4.80 -12.54
C THR A 2 26.79 5.23 -11.80
N VAL A 3 26.02 4.27 -11.34
CA VAL A 3 24.85 4.52 -10.47
C VAL A 3 25.32 4.43 -9.01
N SER A 4 25.00 5.43 -8.21
CA SER A 4 25.25 5.40 -6.76
C SER A 4 23.95 5.51 -6.00
N THR A 5 23.85 4.82 -4.87
CA THR A 5 22.71 4.90 -3.95
C THR A 5 23.13 5.57 -2.66
N LYS A 6 22.25 6.41 -2.13
CA LYS A 6 22.40 7.04 -0.82
C LYS A 6 21.19 6.77 0.04
N ARG A 7 21.41 6.29 1.25
CA ARG A 7 20.35 6.15 2.26
C ARG A 7 19.89 7.55 2.70
N LEU A 8 18.59 7.79 2.74
CA LEU A 8 18.00 9.08 3.13
C LEU A 8 17.71 9.18 4.62
N SER A 9 17.61 8.04 5.32
CA SER A 9 17.36 7.96 6.77
C SER A 9 18.29 6.94 7.43
N ASP A 10 18.49 7.04 8.72
CA ASP A 10 19.31 6.10 9.51
C ASP A 10 18.57 4.78 9.82
N GLY A 11 17.28 4.68 9.56
CA GLY A 11 16.48 3.49 9.80
C GLY A 11 15.22 3.43 8.92
N PRO A 12 14.34 2.43 9.18
CA PRO A 12 13.07 2.32 8.49
C PRO A 12 12.20 3.56 8.69
N ILE A 13 11.63 4.08 7.62
CA ILE A 13 10.69 5.22 7.65
C ILE A 13 9.28 4.79 8.04
N ILE A 14 8.89 3.57 7.69
CA ILE A 14 7.65 2.90 8.13
C ILE A 14 8.04 1.70 8.98
N ARG A 15 7.44 1.59 10.15
CA ARG A 15 7.70 0.51 11.13
C ARG A 15 6.39 -0.13 11.53
N ALA A 16 6.44 -1.39 11.92
CA ALA A 16 5.31 -2.09 12.51
C ALA A 16 4.72 -1.30 13.70
N ASN A 17 3.42 -1.37 13.83
CA ASN A 17 2.67 -0.77 14.95
C ASN A 17 2.81 0.76 15.09
N MET A 18 3.01 1.49 13.98
CA MET A 18 2.94 2.96 14.00
C MET A 18 1.52 3.48 14.27
N ASP A 19 0.51 2.67 14.04
CA ASP A 19 -0.88 2.89 14.48
C ASP A 19 -1.52 1.57 14.95
N GLY A 20 -2.75 1.64 15.47
CA GLY A 20 -3.44 0.49 16.08
C GLY A 20 -3.83 -0.63 15.10
N ARG A 21 -3.87 -0.37 13.79
CA ARG A 21 -4.25 -1.34 12.75
C ARG A 21 -3.09 -1.80 11.88
N MET A 22 -1.93 -1.17 11.97
CA MET A 22 -0.87 -1.33 10.97
C MET A 22 -0.37 -2.77 10.82
N GLY A 23 -0.32 -3.54 11.89
CA GLY A 23 0.24 -4.89 11.87
C GLY A 23 1.76 -4.88 12.08
N THR A 24 2.37 -6.04 11.89
CA THR A 24 3.77 -6.29 12.26
C THR A 24 4.67 -6.70 11.10
N ASN A 25 4.11 -6.99 9.94
CA ASN A 25 4.86 -7.46 8.77
C ASN A 25 4.62 -6.56 7.56
N ILE A 26 5.25 -5.39 7.56
CA ILE A 26 5.08 -4.35 6.54
C ILE A 26 5.86 -4.69 5.27
N ASN A 27 5.19 -4.60 4.12
CA ASN A 27 5.78 -4.91 2.81
C ASN A 27 5.15 -4.12 1.66
N GLY A 28 5.71 -4.30 0.45
CA GLY A 28 5.18 -3.82 -0.82
C GLY A 28 5.04 -2.29 -0.92
N PRO A 29 6.07 -1.50 -0.59
CA PRO A 29 5.96 -0.05 -0.65
C PRO A 29 5.89 0.48 -2.08
N SER A 30 4.97 1.41 -2.33
CA SER A 30 4.87 2.18 -3.57
C SER A 30 4.73 3.66 -3.24
N LEU A 31 5.68 4.47 -3.71
CA LEU A 31 5.77 5.90 -3.43
C LEU A 31 5.34 6.71 -4.64
N ILE A 32 4.47 7.69 -4.41
CA ILE A 32 4.16 8.74 -5.39
C ILE A 32 4.30 10.13 -4.77
N GLU A 33 4.54 11.11 -5.60
CA GLU A 33 4.24 12.50 -5.28
C GLU A 33 2.75 12.72 -5.48
N CYS A 34 2.07 13.35 -4.51
CA CYS A 34 0.63 13.59 -4.59
C CYS A 34 0.33 14.51 -5.77
N PRO A 35 -0.54 14.11 -6.71
CA PRO A 35 -0.84 14.92 -7.88
C PRO A 35 -1.47 16.27 -7.48
N HIS A 36 -1.08 17.35 -8.16
CA HIS A 36 -1.54 18.71 -7.89
C HIS A 36 -3.07 18.92 -8.05
N TRP A 37 -3.77 17.99 -8.70
CA TRP A 37 -5.24 18.04 -8.84
C TRP A 37 -6.00 17.38 -7.67
N VAL A 38 -5.31 16.73 -6.73
CA VAL A 38 -5.94 16.18 -5.53
C VAL A 38 -6.32 17.35 -4.61
N PRO A 39 -7.61 17.52 -4.29
CA PRO A 39 -8.01 18.57 -3.37
C PRO A 39 -7.62 18.19 -1.93
N ASP A 40 -7.21 19.18 -1.15
CA ASP A 40 -6.89 19.05 0.29
C ASP A 40 -5.97 17.83 0.58
N PRO A 41 -4.77 17.74 -0.03
CA PRO A 41 -3.90 16.59 0.13
C PRO A 41 -3.41 16.49 1.58
N LEU A 42 -3.21 15.24 2.04
CA LEU A 42 -2.65 14.97 3.37
C LEU A 42 -1.17 15.37 3.50
N GLY A 43 -0.46 15.43 2.37
CA GLY A 43 0.94 15.80 2.28
C GLY A 43 1.43 15.74 0.84
N VAL A 44 2.70 16.08 0.61
CA VAL A 44 3.33 16.08 -0.72
C VAL A 44 3.62 14.65 -1.20
N TYR A 45 4.02 13.75 -0.32
CA TYR A 45 4.38 12.38 -0.66
C TYR A 45 3.40 11.40 -0.04
N TYR A 46 2.97 10.41 -0.84
CA TYR A 46 2.11 9.30 -0.43
C TYR A 46 2.86 7.99 -0.62
N LEU A 47 2.96 7.21 0.46
CA LEU A 47 3.57 5.89 0.47
C LEU A 47 2.50 4.85 0.78
N TYR A 48 2.14 4.07 -0.24
CA TYR A 48 1.21 2.96 -0.12
C TYR A 48 1.98 1.70 0.29
N PHE A 49 1.40 0.88 1.12
CA PHE A 49 2.02 -0.37 1.58
C PHE A 49 0.98 -1.33 2.15
N ALA A 50 1.41 -2.53 2.52
CA ALA A 50 0.56 -3.57 3.08
C ALA A 50 1.19 -4.21 4.33
N ASP A 51 0.40 -4.95 5.08
CA ASP A 51 0.85 -6.03 5.95
C ASP A 51 0.71 -7.35 5.19
N HIS A 52 1.62 -8.30 5.35
CA HIS A 52 1.65 -9.53 4.57
C HIS A 52 0.36 -10.35 4.66
N ARG A 53 -0.35 -10.27 5.78
CA ARG A 53 -1.66 -10.91 6.01
C ARG A 53 -2.78 -9.90 6.24
N GLY A 54 -2.58 -8.68 5.79
CA GLY A 54 -3.52 -7.60 6.02
C GLY A 54 -4.71 -7.63 5.09
N THR A 55 -5.85 -7.28 5.62
CA THR A 55 -7.11 -7.18 4.86
C THR A 55 -7.36 -5.81 4.26
N TYR A 56 -6.41 -4.89 4.36
CA TYR A 56 -6.52 -3.55 3.76
C TYR A 56 -5.17 -3.01 3.32
N LEU A 57 -5.17 -2.17 2.30
CA LEU A 57 -4.01 -1.43 1.84
C LEU A 57 -3.88 -0.12 2.62
N ARG A 58 -2.66 0.19 3.02
CA ARG A 58 -2.30 1.27 3.93
C ARG A 58 -1.72 2.46 3.19
N LEU A 59 -1.80 3.61 3.82
CA LEU A 59 -1.20 4.86 3.34
C LEU A 59 -0.42 5.53 4.47
N ALA A 60 0.78 5.96 4.17
CA ALA A 60 1.48 6.98 4.92
C ALA A 60 1.72 8.22 4.04
N TYR A 61 1.85 9.37 4.67
CA TYR A 61 2.06 10.64 3.97
C TYR A 61 3.11 11.50 4.69
N ALA A 62 3.76 12.37 3.94
CA ALA A 62 4.76 13.31 4.47
C ALA A 62 4.88 14.55 3.58
N GLU A 63 5.38 15.64 4.15
CA GLU A 63 5.74 16.86 3.42
C GLU A 63 7.12 16.74 2.74
N ASP A 64 8.02 15.97 3.31
CA ASP A 64 9.34 15.67 2.76
C ASP A 64 9.54 14.16 2.64
N VAL A 65 10.21 13.70 1.59
CA VAL A 65 10.48 12.28 1.35
C VAL A 65 11.28 11.59 2.49
N LYS A 66 12.00 12.37 3.27
CA LYS A 66 12.70 11.90 4.47
C LYS A 66 11.78 11.76 5.69
N GLY A 67 10.57 12.29 5.61
CA GLY A 67 9.60 12.38 6.70
C GLY A 67 9.70 13.70 7.50
N PRO A 68 9.04 13.78 8.66
CA PRO A 68 8.38 12.66 9.36
C PRO A 68 7.20 12.08 8.55
N TRP A 69 7.04 10.76 8.62
CA TRP A 69 5.93 10.04 8.01
C TRP A 69 4.79 9.85 9.01
N HIS A 70 3.58 10.14 8.56
CA HIS A 70 2.33 9.97 9.31
C HIS A 70 1.50 8.89 8.64
N THR A 71 0.84 8.04 9.42
CA THR A 71 -0.05 7.02 8.90
C THR A 71 -1.47 7.55 8.74
N TYR A 72 -2.11 7.20 7.63
CA TYR A 72 -3.55 7.41 7.45
C TYR A 72 -4.26 6.13 7.92
N GLU A 73 -4.71 6.13 9.17
CA GLU A 73 -5.24 4.96 9.86
C GLU A 73 -6.37 4.24 9.10
N PRO A 74 -7.32 4.93 8.42
CA PRO A 74 -8.36 4.25 7.67
C PRO A 74 -7.85 3.35 6.55
N GLY A 75 -6.66 3.63 6.00
CA GLY A 75 -6.15 2.99 4.79
C GLY A 75 -6.86 3.49 3.53
N VAL A 76 -6.63 2.82 2.40
CA VAL A 76 -7.13 3.27 1.09
C VAL A 76 -8.00 2.24 0.37
N LEU A 77 -7.88 0.96 0.71
CA LEU A 77 -8.70 -0.10 0.13
C LEU A 77 -8.78 -1.27 1.12
N ASP A 78 -9.98 -1.66 1.48
CA ASP A 78 -10.25 -2.87 2.26
C ASP A 78 -10.53 -4.06 1.31
N VAL A 79 -10.21 -5.28 1.73
CA VAL A 79 -10.48 -6.50 0.96
C VAL A 79 -11.97 -6.62 0.60
N ALA A 80 -12.86 -6.15 1.46
CA ALA A 80 -14.30 -6.13 1.20
C ALA A 80 -14.73 -5.19 0.06
N GLN A 81 -13.86 -4.24 -0.33
CA GLN A 81 -14.06 -3.34 -1.47
C GLN A 81 -13.41 -3.85 -2.75
N SER A 82 -12.67 -4.97 -2.67
CA SER A 82 -11.96 -5.57 -3.79
C SER A 82 -12.80 -6.66 -4.46
N SER A 83 -12.24 -7.26 -5.52
CA SER A 83 -12.79 -8.46 -6.17
C SER A 83 -12.30 -9.77 -5.54
N PHE A 84 -11.53 -9.70 -4.47
CA PHE A 84 -10.96 -10.86 -3.80
C PHE A 84 -11.86 -11.38 -2.68
N VAL A 85 -11.59 -12.60 -2.20
CA VAL A 85 -12.41 -13.23 -1.17
C VAL A 85 -12.21 -12.55 0.19
N THR A 86 -13.31 -12.40 0.92
CA THR A 86 -13.30 -11.92 2.32
C THR A 86 -13.28 -13.05 3.32
N GLU A 87 -13.59 -14.28 2.88
CA GLU A 87 -13.60 -15.52 3.65
C GLU A 87 -13.09 -16.67 2.78
N THR A 88 -12.50 -17.69 3.38
CA THR A 88 -12.07 -18.89 2.68
C THR A 88 -12.28 -20.12 3.57
N GLN A 89 -12.55 -21.26 2.93
CA GLN A 89 -12.57 -22.59 3.56
C GLN A 89 -11.30 -23.39 3.25
N LEU A 90 -10.40 -22.81 2.47
CA LEU A 90 -9.11 -23.41 2.16
C LEU A 90 -8.21 -23.31 3.40
N ASP A 91 -7.31 -24.27 3.58
CA ASP A 91 -6.47 -24.44 4.77
C ASP A 91 -4.95 -24.44 4.46
N GLY A 92 -4.57 -24.04 3.25
CA GLY A 92 -3.18 -23.89 2.86
C GLY A 92 -2.49 -22.74 3.58
N GLU A 93 -1.18 -22.76 3.62
CA GLU A 93 -0.34 -21.76 4.32
C GLU A 93 -0.64 -20.31 3.88
N PHE A 94 -1.04 -20.13 2.62
CA PHE A 94 -1.33 -18.82 2.01
C PHE A 94 -2.82 -18.58 1.77
N ASP A 95 -3.68 -19.49 2.17
CA ASP A 95 -5.13 -19.45 1.97
C ASP A 95 -5.82 -18.60 3.05
N TYR A 96 -5.53 -17.33 3.09
CA TYR A 96 -6.20 -16.36 3.96
C TYR A 96 -6.63 -15.12 3.16
N PRO A 97 -7.78 -14.50 3.48
CA PRO A 97 -8.22 -13.27 2.83
C PRO A 97 -7.21 -12.16 3.06
N HIS A 98 -6.73 -11.54 1.98
CA HIS A 98 -5.78 -10.44 2.05
C HIS A 98 -5.80 -9.58 0.79
N VAL A 99 -5.29 -8.37 0.92
CA VAL A 99 -4.87 -7.50 -0.18
C VAL A 99 -3.48 -6.97 0.11
N ALA A 100 -2.59 -7.05 -0.86
CA ALA A 100 -1.18 -6.74 -0.63
C ALA A 100 -0.45 -6.18 -1.86
N SER A 101 0.80 -5.75 -1.65
CA SER A 101 1.74 -5.28 -2.67
C SER A 101 1.16 -4.22 -3.60
N PRO A 102 0.68 -3.09 -3.08
CA PRO A 102 0.21 -2.01 -3.93
C PRO A 102 1.35 -1.49 -4.80
N ASP A 103 1.05 -1.28 -6.08
CA ASP A 103 1.89 -0.58 -7.05
C ASP A 103 1.08 0.56 -7.65
N VAL A 104 1.44 1.81 -7.33
CA VAL A 104 0.62 3.00 -7.56
C VAL A 104 1.25 3.91 -8.60
N HIS A 105 0.44 4.33 -9.58
CA HIS A 105 0.86 5.14 -10.70
C HIS A 105 -0.01 6.37 -10.88
N VAL A 106 0.63 7.51 -11.09
CA VAL A 106 -0.02 8.77 -11.46
C VAL A 106 -0.15 8.83 -12.98
N MET A 107 -1.39 8.79 -13.47
CA MET A 107 -1.73 8.86 -14.88
C MET A 107 -2.01 10.31 -15.27
N SER A 108 -0.98 11.14 -15.39
CA SER A 108 -1.11 12.60 -15.59
C SER A 108 -1.91 13.01 -16.84
N LYS A 109 -1.97 12.15 -17.86
CA LYS A 109 -2.75 12.44 -19.09
C LYS A 109 -4.26 12.30 -18.89
N THR A 110 -4.69 11.44 -17.97
CA THR A 110 -6.11 11.17 -17.71
C THR A 110 -6.59 11.77 -16.38
N GLY A 111 -5.68 12.27 -15.55
CA GLY A 111 -6.01 12.80 -14.23
C GLY A 111 -6.44 11.70 -13.24
N GLU A 112 -5.89 10.51 -13.38
CA GLU A 112 -6.18 9.34 -12.55
C GLU A 112 -4.98 8.93 -11.72
N VAL A 113 -5.22 8.31 -10.57
CA VAL A 113 -4.23 7.51 -9.83
C VAL A 113 -4.73 6.07 -9.89
N ARG A 114 -3.88 5.17 -10.38
CA ARG A 114 -4.20 3.74 -10.49
C ARG A 114 -3.32 2.94 -9.55
N MET A 115 -3.93 1.98 -8.88
CA MET A 115 -3.25 1.07 -7.97
C MET A 115 -3.45 -0.37 -8.44
N TYR A 116 -2.35 -1.06 -8.73
CA TYR A 116 -2.34 -2.50 -8.95
C TYR A 116 -2.04 -3.18 -7.62
N TYR A 117 -2.75 -4.26 -7.30
CA TYR A 117 -2.60 -4.98 -6.04
C TYR A 117 -3.01 -6.44 -6.23
N HIS A 118 -2.60 -7.32 -5.34
CA HIS A 118 -3.01 -8.72 -5.41
C HIS A 118 -3.81 -9.15 -4.18
N GLY A 119 -4.49 -10.29 -4.30
CA GLY A 119 -5.25 -10.92 -3.25
C GLY A 119 -5.64 -12.35 -3.60
N LEU A 120 -6.30 -13.02 -2.65
CA LEU A 120 -6.73 -14.41 -2.77
C LEU A 120 -8.04 -14.53 -3.54
N CYS A 121 -8.11 -15.45 -4.51
CA CYS A 121 -9.32 -15.86 -5.21
C CYS A 121 -9.96 -17.12 -4.57
N GLU A 122 -11.22 -17.40 -4.92
CA GLU A 122 -11.98 -18.55 -4.38
C GLU A 122 -11.30 -19.91 -4.61
N ASN A 123 -10.57 -20.07 -5.69
CA ASN A 123 -9.86 -21.30 -6.04
C ASN A 123 -8.48 -21.44 -5.39
N GLY A 124 -8.08 -20.52 -4.50
CA GLY A 124 -6.77 -20.51 -3.85
C GLY A 124 -5.66 -19.81 -4.65
N ASP A 125 -5.92 -19.38 -5.88
CA ASP A 125 -4.94 -18.62 -6.66
C ASP A 125 -4.81 -17.20 -6.12
N GLN A 126 -3.62 -16.63 -6.24
CA GLN A 126 -3.40 -15.21 -6.02
C GLN A 126 -3.33 -14.49 -7.36
N MET A 127 -4.15 -13.47 -7.52
CA MET A 127 -4.25 -12.71 -8.77
C MET A 127 -4.11 -11.21 -8.51
N THR A 128 -3.86 -10.47 -9.60
CA THR A 128 -3.71 -9.02 -9.57
C THR A 128 -5.01 -8.34 -10.03
N ALA A 129 -5.43 -7.34 -9.29
CA ALA A 129 -6.52 -6.43 -9.63
C ALA A 129 -6.02 -4.99 -9.77
N VAL A 130 -6.87 -4.10 -10.28
CA VAL A 130 -6.60 -2.68 -10.41
C VAL A 130 -7.76 -1.87 -9.83
N ALA A 131 -7.45 -0.81 -9.10
CA ALA A 131 -8.37 0.20 -8.59
C ALA A 131 -7.94 1.59 -9.05
#